data_27609aa02f21e2a39705e4adba891baa
#
_entry.id   27609aa02f21e2a39705e4adba891baa
#
_cell.length_a   1.000
_cell.length_b   1.000
_cell.length_c   1.000
_cell.angle_alpha   90.00
_cell.angle_beta   90.00
_cell.angle_gamma   90.00
#
_symmetry.space_group_name_H-M   'P 1'
#
loop_
_entity.id
_entity.type
_entity.pdbx_description
1 polymer ?
#
loop_
_entity_poly.entity_id
_entity_poly.type
_entity_poly.pdbx_seq_one_letter_code
_entity_poly.pdbx_strand_id
1 'polypeptide(L)'
;METNYQKFLAGEYCNHLDQEVLQMIVQTKNLLARLNATNITDSATRDALLRQMLGSIGKYSSIDINFHCECGKHIFIGDKVIINMNCTFLDDNIIKIGNNVLIAPNVQLYTATHPINANERFVNDWDERSGDLFFRTKALPITIDRKS
;
A
#
# COMPACT_ATOMS: atom_id res chain seq x y z
N MET A 1 9.88 4.52 23.61
CA MET A 1 9.61 3.07 23.34
C MET A 1 9.05 2.96 21.93
N GLU A 2 9.61 2.09 21.13
CA GLU A 2 9.18 1.90 19.73
C GLU A 2 7.78 1.26 19.69
N THR A 3 6.89 1.80 18.83
CA THR A 3 5.53 1.28 18.68
C THR A 3 5.53 -0.01 17.83
N ASN A 4 4.47 -0.81 17.93
CA ASN A 4 4.31 -2.00 17.07
C ASN A 4 4.33 -1.62 15.58
N TYR A 5 3.72 -0.49 15.23
CA TYR A 5 3.75 0.03 13.87
C TYR A 5 5.17 0.39 13.40
N GLN A 6 5.98 1.02 14.25
CA GLN A 6 7.38 1.33 13.92
C GLN A 6 8.21 0.05 13.71
N LYS A 7 8.04 -0.97 14.55
CA LYS A 7 8.68 -2.28 14.38
C LYS A 7 8.27 -2.95 13.07
N PHE A 8 6.99 -2.88 12.73
CA PHE A 8 6.48 -3.39 11.47
C PHE A 8 7.10 -2.70 10.27
N LEU A 9 7.19 -1.36 10.28
CA LEU A 9 7.88 -0.59 9.24
C LEU A 9 9.39 -0.87 9.19
N ALA A 10 10.00 -1.29 10.30
CA ALA A 10 11.38 -1.75 10.33
C ALA A 10 11.59 -3.16 9.74
N GLY A 11 10.51 -3.83 9.34
CA GLY A 11 10.54 -5.15 8.71
C GLY A 11 10.53 -6.32 9.69
N GLU A 12 10.08 -6.11 10.91
CA GLU A 12 9.92 -7.18 11.90
C GLU A 12 8.60 -7.94 11.66
N TYR A 13 8.59 -9.22 12.01
CA TYR A 13 7.36 -10.00 12.02
C TYR A 13 6.42 -9.55 13.14
N CYS A 14 5.18 -9.30 12.77
CA CYS A 14 4.15 -8.82 13.68
C CYS A 14 2.81 -9.50 13.39
N ASN A 15 2.03 -9.72 14.44
CA ASN A 15 0.64 -10.15 14.33
C ASN A 15 -0.32 -9.12 14.95
N HIS A 16 0.20 -8.01 15.45
CA HIS A 16 -0.60 -6.94 16.03
C HIS A 16 -1.25 -6.08 14.93
N LEU A 17 -2.56 -5.87 15.03
CA LEU A 17 -3.29 -4.96 14.15
C LEU A 17 -3.41 -3.59 14.83
N ASP A 18 -2.56 -2.66 14.43
CA ASP A 18 -2.57 -1.30 14.94
C ASP A 18 -3.83 -0.55 14.49
N GLN A 19 -4.53 0.11 15.41
CA GLN A 19 -5.77 0.82 15.12
C GLN A 19 -5.57 1.98 14.14
N GLU A 20 -4.43 2.64 14.18
CA GLU A 20 -4.09 3.71 13.24
C GLU A 20 -3.97 3.15 11.81
N VAL A 21 -3.31 2.01 11.66
CA VAL A 21 -3.19 1.32 10.37
C VAL A 21 -4.55 0.85 9.86
N LEU A 22 -5.38 0.28 10.72
CA LEU A 22 -6.73 -0.15 10.35
C LEU A 22 -7.59 1.02 9.86
N GLN A 23 -7.55 2.15 10.55
CA GLN A 23 -8.27 3.36 10.12
C GLN A 23 -7.75 3.85 8.76
N MET A 24 -6.45 3.85 8.55
CA MET A 24 -5.82 4.21 7.27
C MET A 24 -6.32 3.30 6.13
N ILE A 25 -6.35 2.00 6.34
CA ILE A 25 -6.86 1.02 5.36
C ILE A 25 -8.33 1.29 5.02
N VAL A 26 -9.19 1.49 6.02
CA VAL A 26 -10.62 1.76 5.80
C VAL A 26 -10.84 3.04 5.00
N GLN A 27 -10.15 4.13 5.35
CA GLN A 27 -10.20 5.39 4.60
C GLN A 27 -9.74 5.20 3.17
N THR A 28 -8.66 4.48 2.96
CA THR A 28 -8.09 4.21 1.63
C THR A 28 -9.05 3.38 0.76
N LYS A 29 -9.69 2.35 1.32
CA LYS A 29 -10.69 1.56 0.57
C LYS A 29 -11.88 2.42 0.11
N ASN A 30 -12.33 3.36 0.93
CA ASN A 30 -13.38 4.29 0.55
C ASN A 30 -12.94 5.25 -0.58
N LEU A 31 -11.71 5.76 -0.52
CA LEU A 31 -11.14 6.62 -1.58
C LEU A 31 -10.93 5.84 -2.88
N LEU A 32 -10.48 4.59 -2.81
CA LEU A 32 -10.32 3.70 -3.97
C LEU A 32 -11.64 3.43 -4.68
N ALA A 33 -12.71 3.18 -3.93
CA ALA A 33 -14.04 2.99 -4.51
C ALA A 33 -14.47 4.22 -5.31
N ARG A 34 -14.25 5.42 -4.79
CA ARG A 34 -14.54 6.68 -5.49
C ARG A 34 -13.63 6.88 -6.69
N LEU A 35 -12.33 6.64 -6.54
CA LEU A 35 -11.34 6.80 -7.63
C LEU A 35 -11.68 5.88 -8.81
N ASN A 36 -11.94 4.61 -8.55
CA ASN A 36 -12.23 3.63 -9.59
C ASN A 36 -13.61 3.81 -10.25
N ALA A 37 -14.54 4.50 -9.58
CA ALA A 37 -15.84 4.88 -10.14
C ALA A 37 -15.81 6.24 -10.88
N THR A 38 -14.75 7.04 -10.72
CA THR A 38 -14.63 8.35 -11.37
C THR A 38 -14.23 8.18 -12.84
N ASN A 39 -14.93 8.88 -13.73
CA ASN A 39 -14.62 8.84 -15.15
C ASN A 39 -13.15 9.20 -15.41
N ILE A 40 -12.51 8.45 -16.31
CA ILE A 40 -11.10 8.63 -16.63
C ILE A 40 -10.79 10.03 -17.21
N THR A 41 -11.76 10.68 -17.82
CA THR A 41 -11.62 12.05 -18.34
C THR A 41 -11.77 13.13 -17.29
N ASP A 42 -12.28 12.82 -16.10
CA ASP A 42 -12.36 13.76 -14.97
C ASP A 42 -11.03 13.78 -14.20
N SER A 43 -10.02 14.33 -14.84
CA SER A 43 -8.66 14.37 -14.31
C SER A 43 -8.56 15.19 -13.01
N ALA A 44 -9.35 16.23 -12.85
CA ALA A 44 -9.34 17.07 -11.66
C ALA A 44 -9.81 16.32 -10.42
N THR A 45 -10.93 15.59 -10.51
CA THR A 45 -11.44 14.77 -9.40
C THR A 45 -10.49 13.63 -9.10
N ARG A 46 -9.97 12.95 -10.13
CA ARG A 46 -9.01 11.85 -9.97
C ARG A 46 -7.74 12.31 -9.27
N ASP A 47 -7.14 13.44 -9.70
CA ASP A 47 -5.94 14.01 -9.07
C ASP A 47 -6.18 14.37 -7.59
N ALA A 48 -7.31 14.99 -7.29
CA ALA A 48 -7.67 15.33 -5.90
C ALA A 48 -7.79 14.08 -5.01
N LEU A 49 -8.41 13.00 -5.50
CA LEU A 49 -8.54 11.74 -4.77
C LEU A 49 -7.18 11.07 -4.56
N LEU A 50 -6.32 11.04 -5.57
CA LEU A 50 -4.97 10.49 -5.48
C LEU A 50 -4.12 11.26 -4.45
N ARG A 51 -4.16 12.59 -4.46
CA ARG A 51 -3.45 13.42 -3.48
C ARG A 51 -3.94 13.23 -2.06
N GLN A 52 -5.23 12.98 -1.89
CA GLN A 52 -5.81 12.68 -0.58
C GLN A 52 -5.40 11.29 -0.08
N MET A 53 -5.33 10.32 -0.97
CA MET A 53 -5.10 8.91 -0.66
C MET A 53 -3.61 8.57 -0.46
N LEU A 54 -2.75 9.05 -1.37
CA LEU A 54 -1.33 8.67 -1.40
C LEU A 54 -0.48 9.49 -0.43
N GLY A 55 0.70 8.97 -0.11
CA GLY A 55 1.73 9.72 0.60
C GLY A 55 2.18 10.95 -0.19
N SER A 56 2.47 10.75 -1.48
CA SER A 56 2.67 11.83 -2.44
C SER A 56 2.49 11.35 -3.88
N ILE A 57 2.15 12.28 -4.77
CA ILE A 57 2.16 12.08 -6.22
C ILE A 57 2.67 13.35 -6.89
N GLY A 58 3.66 13.19 -7.75
CA GLY A 58 4.32 14.28 -8.45
C GLY A 58 3.55 14.82 -9.65
N LYS A 59 4.14 15.81 -10.31
CA LYS A 59 3.56 16.46 -11.49
C LYS A 59 3.56 15.53 -12.70
N TYR A 60 2.52 15.62 -13.51
CA TYR A 60 2.34 14.84 -14.75
C TYR A 60 2.33 13.33 -14.52
N SER A 61 1.98 12.89 -13.31
CA SER A 61 1.82 11.50 -12.95
C SER A 61 0.35 11.12 -12.89
N SER A 62 0.03 9.90 -13.30
CA SER A 62 -1.35 9.40 -13.32
C SER A 62 -1.41 7.91 -13.03
N ILE A 63 -2.56 7.51 -12.50
CA ILE A 63 -2.91 6.11 -12.24
C ILE A 63 -4.21 5.82 -12.97
N ASP A 64 -4.22 4.76 -13.76
CA ASP A 64 -5.39 4.32 -14.51
C ASP A 64 -6.42 3.61 -13.61
N ILE A 65 -7.54 3.20 -14.18
CA ILE A 65 -8.65 2.58 -13.44
C ILE A 65 -8.31 1.16 -12.96
N ASN A 66 -9.10 0.71 -11.97
CA ASN A 66 -8.89 -0.53 -11.25
C ASN A 66 -7.54 -0.58 -10.52
N PHE A 67 -7.20 0.54 -9.89
CA PHE A 67 -6.06 0.59 -8.99
C PHE A 67 -6.47 0.11 -7.59
N HIS A 68 -5.60 -0.67 -6.96
CA HIS A 68 -5.79 -1.17 -5.60
C HIS A 68 -4.53 -0.97 -4.76
N CYS A 69 -4.73 -0.59 -3.50
CA CYS A 69 -3.67 -0.53 -2.50
C CYS A 69 -4.26 -0.77 -1.09
N GLU A 70 -3.39 -0.91 -0.09
CA GLU A 70 -3.83 -1.11 1.30
C GLU A 70 -3.91 0.22 2.06
N CYS A 71 -2.78 0.83 2.36
CA CYS A 71 -2.67 2.01 3.19
C CYS A 71 -2.73 3.31 2.41
N GLY A 72 -2.29 3.30 1.15
CA GLY A 72 -2.17 4.48 0.30
C GLY A 72 -1.09 5.46 0.76
N LYS A 73 -1.07 5.81 2.04
CA LYS A 73 -0.12 6.75 2.64
C LYS A 73 1.34 6.30 2.58
N HIS A 74 1.59 5.03 2.38
CA HIS A 74 2.93 4.49 2.20
C HIS A 74 3.43 4.54 0.75
N ILE A 75 2.61 5.01 -0.19
CA ILE A 75 2.97 5.12 -1.61
C ILE A 75 3.42 6.54 -1.92
N PHE A 76 4.65 6.66 -2.41
CA PHE A 76 5.27 7.93 -2.81
C PHE A 76 5.66 7.86 -4.28
N ILE A 77 5.04 8.70 -5.09
CA ILE A 77 5.20 8.71 -6.56
C ILE A 77 5.83 10.02 -6.98
N GLY A 78 6.90 9.93 -7.78
CA GLY A 78 7.60 11.08 -8.35
C GLY A 78 6.87 11.72 -9.52
N ASP A 79 7.59 12.53 -10.29
CA ASP A 79 7.09 13.23 -11.48
C ASP A 79 7.11 12.35 -12.72
N LYS A 80 6.15 12.55 -13.63
CA LYS A 80 6.06 11.87 -14.93
C LYS A 80 6.05 10.34 -14.79
N VAL A 81 5.23 9.84 -13.88
CA VAL A 81 4.99 8.42 -13.65
C VAL A 81 3.62 8.03 -14.19
N ILE A 82 3.58 7.01 -15.00
CA ILE A 82 2.32 6.43 -15.50
C ILE A 82 2.16 5.03 -14.92
N ILE A 83 1.09 4.81 -14.19
CA ILE A 83 0.70 3.50 -13.69
C ILE A 83 -0.54 3.06 -14.47
N ASN A 84 -0.38 1.99 -15.22
CA ASN A 84 -1.42 1.49 -16.12
C ASN A 84 -2.52 0.73 -15.34
N MET A 85 -3.55 0.30 -16.04
CA MET A 85 -4.75 -0.32 -15.47
C MET A 85 -4.46 -1.61 -14.67
N ASN A 86 -5.33 -1.92 -13.73
CA ASN A 86 -5.35 -3.17 -12.96
C ASN A 86 -4.09 -3.42 -12.13
N CYS A 87 -3.41 -2.37 -11.67
CA CYS A 87 -2.27 -2.52 -10.79
C CYS A 87 -2.69 -2.62 -9.32
N THR A 88 -1.95 -3.43 -8.56
CA THR A 88 -2.17 -3.63 -7.13
C THR A 88 -0.89 -3.38 -6.37
N PHE A 89 -0.89 -2.41 -5.46
CA PHE A 89 0.24 -2.09 -4.60
C PHE A 89 -0.14 -2.40 -3.14
N LEU A 90 0.40 -3.50 -2.63
CA LEU A 90 0.19 -3.90 -1.24
C LEU A 90 1.24 -3.16 -0.38
N ASP A 91 0.88 -1.95 -0.01
CA ASP A 91 1.75 -0.98 0.66
C ASP A 91 1.65 -1.04 2.18
N ASP A 92 1.82 -2.22 2.75
CA ASP A 92 1.99 -2.39 4.20
C ASP A 92 3.28 -1.73 4.69
N ASN A 93 4.29 -1.62 3.82
CA ASN A 93 5.49 -0.81 4.01
C ASN A 93 5.65 0.16 2.83
N ILE A 94 6.66 1.00 2.88
CA ILE A 94 6.89 2.07 1.90
C ILE A 94 7.10 1.50 0.49
N ILE A 95 6.35 2.04 -0.47
CA ILE A 95 6.59 1.88 -1.91
C ILE A 95 6.98 3.25 -2.46
N LYS A 96 8.20 3.36 -2.96
CA LYS A 96 8.73 4.59 -3.51
C LYS A 96 9.00 4.43 -5.00
N ILE A 97 8.33 5.23 -5.82
CA ILE A 97 8.50 5.26 -7.27
C ILE A 97 9.13 6.60 -7.64
N GLY A 98 10.31 6.54 -8.26
CA GLY A 98 11.05 7.71 -8.72
C GLY A 98 10.42 8.38 -9.93
N ASN A 99 11.12 9.34 -10.51
CA ASN A 99 10.64 10.08 -11.68
C ASN A 99 10.80 9.29 -12.98
N ASN A 100 9.96 9.57 -13.98
CA ASN A 100 10.03 9.02 -15.33
C ASN A 100 9.92 7.49 -15.37
N VAL A 101 8.99 6.93 -14.64
CA VAL A 101 8.72 5.49 -14.56
C VAL A 101 7.40 5.17 -15.25
N LEU A 102 7.40 4.13 -16.08
CA LEU A 102 6.19 3.57 -16.70
C LEU A 102 5.93 2.17 -16.13
N ILE A 103 4.76 1.99 -15.56
CA ILE A 103 4.33 0.70 -14.99
C ILE A 103 3.23 0.13 -15.89
N ALA A 104 3.48 -1.06 -16.40
CA ALA A 104 2.58 -1.78 -17.30
C ALA A 104 1.28 -2.23 -16.62
N PRO A 105 0.24 -2.60 -17.38
CA PRO A 105 -0.97 -3.18 -16.81
C PRO A 105 -0.71 -4.45 -16.00
N ASN A 106 -1.53 -4.69 -14.98
CA ASN A 106 -1.51 -5.87 -14.13
C ASN A 106 -0.21 -6.07 -13.33
N VAL A 107 0.58 -5.02 -13.12
CA VAL A 107 1.75 -5.08 -12.25
C VAL A 107 1.29 -5.12 -10.79
N GLN A 108 1.92 -6.01 -10.02
CA GLN A 108 1.67 -6.19 -8.61
C GLN A 108 2.94 -5.93 -7.81
N LEU A 109 2.87 -5.02 -6.84
CA LEU A 109 3.96 -4.72 -5.91
C LEU A 109 3.50 -5.11 -4.51
N TYR A 110 4.14 -6.11 -3.93
CA TYR A 110 3.79 -6.61 -2.61
C TYR A 110 4.93 -6.39 -1.64
N THR A 111 4.74 -5.50 -0.68
CA THR A 111 5.69 -5.30 0.42
C THR A 111 5.54 -6.38 1.48
N ALA A 112 4.33 -6.89 1.68
CA ALA A 112 4.02 -7.86 2.72
C ALA A 112 4.42 -9.29 2.34
N THR A 113 4.87 -10.03 3.34
CA THR A 113 5.15 -11.46 3.26
C THR A 113 4.86 -12.14 4.59
N HIS A 114 4.77 -13.46 4.58
CA HIS A 114 4.56 -14.29 5.76
C HIS A 114 5.70 -15.30 5.92
N PRO A 115 5.94 -15.83 7.12
CA PRO A 115 6.87 -16.93 7.30
C PRO A 115 6.49 -18.14 6.42
N ILE A 116 7.47 -18.75 5.77
CA ILE A 116 7.26 -19.94 4.94
C ILE A 116 6.86 -21.14 5.82
N ASN A 117 7.52 -21.28 6.98
CA ASN A 117 7.20 -22.32 7.94
C ASN A 117 5.84 -22.03 8.61
N ALA A 118 4.93 -22.99 8.56
CA ALA A 118 3.59 -22.86 9.12
C ALA A 118 3.61 -22.62 10.64
N ASN A 119 4.53 -23.24 11.38
CA ASN A 119 4.64 -23.05 12.84
C ASN A 119 5.12 -21.64 13.22
N GLU A 120 5.84 -20.97 12.33
CA GLU A 120 6.25 -19.58 12.51
C GLU A 120 5.18 -18.61 11.99
N ARG A 121 4.42 -19.01 10.96
CA ARG A 121 3.38 -18.20 10.33
C ARG A 121 2.19 -17.99 11.24
N PHE A 122 1.73 -19.04 11.90
CA PHE A 122 0.57 -18.99 12.78
C PHE A 122 0.97 -18.81 14.24
N VAL A 123 0.11 -18.13 15.01
CA VAL A 123 0.28 -17.91 16.45
C VAL A 123 -0.43 -19.04 17.17
N ASN A 124 0.32 -19.94 17.82
CA ASN A 124 -0.21 -21.17 18.43
C ASN A 124 -1.21 -20.91 19.56
N ASP A 125 -0.94 -19.89 20.39
CA ASP A 125 -1.76 -19.55 21.56
C ASP A 125 -2.65 -18.32 21.27
N TRP A 126 -3.11 -18.18 20.02
CA TRP A 126 -3.96 -17.05 19.64
C TRP A 126 -5.32 -17.10 20.31
N ASP A 127 -5.76 -15.96 20.85
CA ASP A 127 -7.08 -15.75 21.45
C ASP A 127 -7.82 -14.66 20.69
N GLU A 128 -9.03 -14.95 20.21
CA GLU A 128 -9.86 -14.00 19.46
C GLU A 128 -10.14 -12.70 20.23
N ARG A 129 -10.08 -12.73 21.57
CA ARG A 129 -10.29 -11.56 22.44
C ARG A 129 -9.08 -10.63 22.51
N SER A 130 -7.93 -11.06 22.02
CA SER A 130 -6.71 -10.23 22.03
C SER A 130 -6.81 -9.03 21.09
N GLY A 131 -7.63 -9.12 20.02
CA GLY A 131 -7.67 -8.16 18.92
C GLY A 131 -6.51 -8.30 17.94
N ASP A 132 -5.59 -9.23 18.16
CA ASP A 132 -4.47 -9.51 17.29
C ASP A 132 -4.83 -10.51 16.18
N LEU A 133 -4.02 -10.55 15.13
CA LEU A 133 -4.17 -11.52 14.05
C LEU A 133 -3.63 -12.90 14.46
N PHE A 134 -4.23 -13.97 13.95
CA PHE A 134 -3.79 -15.35 14.20
C PHE A 134 -2.55 -15.75 13.38
N PHE A 135 -2.03 -14.85 12.56
CA PHE A 135 -0.86 -15.06 11.71
C PHE A 135 0.11 -13.87 11.79
N ARG A 136 1.37 -14.12 11.44
CA ARG A 136 2.42 -13.09 11.42
C ARG A 136 2.66 -12.61 10.00
N THR A 137 2.87 -11.31 9.88
CA THR A 137 3.26 -10.62 8.65
C THR A 137 4.49 -9.78 8.92
N LYS A 138 5.38 -9.67 7.96
CA LYS A 138 6.36 -8.58 7.88
C LYS A 138 6.23 -7.88 6.54
N ALA A 139 6.65 -6.64 6.47
CA ALA A 139 6.65 -5.90 5.24
C ALA A 139 8.01 -5.22 5.01
N LEU A 140 8.52 -5.33 3.80
CA LEU A 140 9.79 -4.71 3.39
C LEU A 140 9.52 -3.65 2.32
N PRO A 141 10.24 -2.52 2.35
CA PRO A 141 10.01 -1.45 1.39
C PRO A 141 10.41 -1.85 -0.03
N ILE A 142 9.74 -1.25 -1.01
CA ILE A 142 10.05 -1.39 -2.44
C ILE A 142 10.42 -0.03 -2.99
N THR A 143 11.52 0.04 -3.74
CA THR A 143 11.92 1.23 -4.48
C THR A 143 12.05 0.91 -5.96
N ILE A 144 11.40 1.71 -6.80
CA ILE A 144 11.53 1.68 -8.26
C ILE A 144 12.06 3.03 -8.70
N ASP A 145 13.19 3.07 -9.37
CA ASP A 145 13.77 4.28 -9.92
C ASP A 145 13.72 4.30 -11.47
N ARG A 146 14.14 5.42 -12.05
CA ARG A 146 14.16 5.59 -13.52
C ARG A 146 15.03 4.59 -14.27
N LYS A 147 15.83 3.80 -13.58
CA LYS A 147 16.71 2.77 -14.16
C LYS A 147 16.13 1.36 -14.05
N SER A 148 15.00 1.26 -13.42
CA SER A 148 14.32 -0.03 -13.21
C SER A 148 13.44 -0.40 -14.38
#